data_916a3bfadb4cc4c1d760c0ff4668075b
#
_entry.id   916a3bfadb4cc4c1d760c0ff4668075b
#
_cell.length_a   1.000
_cell.length_b   1.000
_cell.length_c   1.000
_cell.angle_alpha   90.00
_cell.angle_beta   90.00
_cell.angle_gamma   90.00
#
_symmetry.space_group_name_H-M   'P 1'
#
loop_
_entity.id
_entity.type
_entity.pdbx_description
1 polymer ?
#
loop_
_entity_poly.entity_id
_entity_poly.type
_entity_poly.pdbx_seq_one_letter_code
_entity_poly.pdbx_strand_id
1 'polypeptide(L)'
;MRFTFASFNNPNKVNSKTLDIWCEVLRKSPENTEFIWYRGDFVEKNLQEKFLNEFAKRGVNKNQIFLEKYESYQKYLQKISEVDLILDSVQFSGMTTTAEALSLGTPTITLLGDLMPSRLSGSCINAIGEANLNKNFIFENEKDFVNQAIFFAENPQKLNELKNGLAEKVRKSPLCDAELFAKNFEIKMWEVWQKFLKE
;
A
#
# COMPACT_ATOMS: atom_id res chain seq x y z
N MET A 1 -14.53 -17.96 1.54
CA MET A 1 -14.34 -16.64 0.87
C MET A 1 -12.86 -16.53 0.55
N ARG A 2 -12.49 -16.00 -0.61
CA ARG A 2 -11.07 -15.83 -1.01
C ARG A 2 -10.58 -14.51 -0.43
N PHE A 3 -9.37 -14.47 0.11
CA PHE A 3 -8.74 -13.22 0.57
C PHE A 3 -7.80 -12.71 -0.53
N THR A 4 -7.90 -11.44 -0.87
CA THR A 4 -7.16 -10.84 -1.97
C THR A 4 -6.21 -9.77 -1.46
N PHE A 5 -4.91 -10.07 -1.50
CA PHE A 5 -3.87 -9.05 -1.45
C PHE A 5 -3.73 -8.38 -2.81
N ALA A 6 -3.28 -7.13 -2.81
CA ALA A 6 -2.98 -6.46 -4.07
C ALA A 6 -1.78 -5.52 -3.98
N SER A 7 -1.24 -5.17 -5.14
CA SER A 7 -0.38 -3.99 -5.29
C SER A 7 -0.76 -3.20 -6.55
N PHE A 8 -0.73 -1.90 -6.41
CA PHE A 8 -0.97 -0.95 -7.50
C PHE A 8 0.28 -0.10 -7.78
N ASN A 9 1.40 -0.45 -7.15
CA ASN A 9 2.67 0.23 -7.33
C ASN A 9 3.32 -0.09 -8.68
N ASN A 10 4.05 0.89 -9.21
CA ASN A 10 4.83 0.71 -10.45
C ASN A 10 5.86 -0.41 -10.26
N PRO A 11 6.00 -1.36 -11.20
CA PRO A 11 7.00 -2.43 -11.13
C PRO A 11 8.44 -1.95 -10.91
N ASN A 12 8.80 -0.76 -11.38
CA ASN A 12 10.11 -0.17 -11.17
C ASN A 12 10.42 0.20 -9.69
N LYS A 13 9.39 0.29 -8.84
CA LYS A 13 9.56 0.49 -7.40
C LYS A 13 9.81 -0.82 -6.64
N VAL A 14 9.56 -1.95 -7.28
CA VAL A 14 9.60 -3.27 -6.65
C VAL A 14 10.96 -3.91 -6.86
N ASN A 15 11.73 -3.97 -5.78
CA ASN A 15 13.03 -4.61 -5.72
C ASN A 15 12.94 -6.03 -5.15
N SER A 16 14.10 -6.73 -5.07
CA SER A 16 14.17 -8.09 -4.52
C SER A 16 13.61 -8.17 -3.11
N LYS A 17 13.92 -7.19 -2.24
CA LYS A 17 13.45 -7.15 -0.85
C LYS A 17 11.92 -7.04 -0.77
N THR A 18 11.31 -6.23 -1.61
CA THR A 18 9.84 -6.15 -1.70
C THR A 18 9.24 -7.49 -2.10
N LEU A 19 9.81 -8.15 -3.11
CA LEU A 19 9.35 -9.48 -3.54
C LEU A 19 9.55 -10.54 -2.46
N ASP A 20 10.65 -10.51 -1.72
CA ASP A 20 10.93 -11.46 -0.64
C ASP A 20 9.85 -11.34 0.45
N ILE A 21 9.50 -10.12 0.86
CA ILE A 21 8.45 -9.85 1.86
C ILE A 21 7.07 -10.27 1.35
N TRP A 22 6.68 -9.88 0.14
CA TRP A 22 5.38 -10.25 -0.43
C TRP A 22 5.25 -11.78 -0.58
N CYS A 23 6.32 -12.43 -1.03
CA CYS A 23 6.33 -13.89 -1.14
C CYS A 23 6.26 -14.58 0.22
N GLU A 24 6.87 -14.02 1.25
CA GLU A 24 6.76 -14.56 2.60
C GLU A 24 5.32 -14.47 3.11
N VAL A 25 4.65 -13.33 2.93
CA VAL A 25 3.23 -13.16 3.24
C VAL A 25 2.39 -14.22 2.52
N LEU A 26 2.54 -14.35 1.20
CA LEU A 26 1.74 -15.26 0.39
C LEU A 26 1.94 -16.73 0.75
N ARG A 27 3.18 -17.17 1.00
CA ARG A 27 3.49 -18.55 1.37
C ARG A 27 2.95 -18.95 2.73
N LYS A 28 2.83 -17.98 3.65
CA LYS A 28 2.37 -18.24 5.03
C LYS A 28 0.88 -17.97 5.22
N SER A 29 0.23 -17.33 4.25
CA SER A 29 -1.20 -17.08 4.25
C SER A 29 -1.99 -18.34 3.90
N PRO A 30 -3.30 -18.41 4.21
CA PRO A 30 -4.17 -19.51 3.81
C PRO A 30 -4.12 -19.81 2.32
N GLU A 31 -4.27 -21.09 1.93
CA GLU A 31 -4.18 -21.53 0.51
C GLU A 31 -5.15 -20.85 -0.43
N ASN A 32 -6.28 -20.38 0.08
CA ASN A 32 -7.29 -19.63 -0.69
C ASN A 32 -6.98 -18.14 -0.83
N THR A 33 -5.77 -17.71 -0.51
CA THR A 33 -5.29 -16.34 -0.69
C THR A 33 -4.76 -16.14 -2.10
N GLU A 34 -5.04 -14.96 -2.69
CA GLU A 34 -4.50 -14.55 -3.98
C GLU A 34 -3.82 -13.19 -3.90
N PHE A 35 -3.00 -12.90 -4.91
CA PHE A 35 -2.33 -11.61 -5.07
C PHE A 35 -2.57 -11.05 -6.46
N ILE A 36 -3.13 -9.85 -6.52
CA ILE A 36 -3.36 -9.12 -7.76
C ILE A 36 -2.36 -7.95 -7.84
N TRP A 37 -1.62 -7.88 -8.94
CA TRP A 37 -0.81 -6.70 -9.24
C TRP A 37 -1.34 -6.03 -10.50
N TYR A 38 -1.99 -4.89 -10.31
CA TYR A 38 -2.75 -4.20 -11.35
C TYR A 38 -2.00 -2.97 -11.85
N ARG A 39 -1.40 -3.04 -13.07
CA ARG A 39 -0.63 -1.95 -13.67
C ARG A 39 -0.63 -2.00 -15.19
N GLY A 40 -0.53 -0.79 -15.83
CA GLY A 40 -0.43 -0.67 -17.29
C GLY A 40 0.77 -1.38 -17.89
N ASP A 41 1.87 -1.42 -17.14
CA ASP A 41 3.11 -2.11 -17.54
C ASP A 41 2.90 -3.59 -17.85
N PHE A 42 1.87 -4.23 -17.30
CA PHE A 42 1.54 -5.64 -17.55
C PHE A 42 0.78 -5.90 -18.88
N VAL A 43 0.74 -4.95 -19.79
CA VAL A 43 0.49 -5.22 -21.20
C VAL A 43 1.65 -6.03 -21.81
N GLU A 44 2.86 -5.88 -21.29
CA GLU A 44 4.07 -6.54 -21.75
C GLU A 44 4.19 -7.96 -21.17
N LYS A 45 4.00 -8.97 -22.02
CA LYS A 45 4.07 -10.39 -21.62
C LYS A 45 5.40 -10.80 -21.01
N ASN A 46 6.51 -10.30 -21.55
CA ASN A 46 7.85 -10.58 -21.02
C ASN A 46 8.01 -10.07 -19.57
N LEU A 47 7.40 -8.95 -19.24
CA LEU A 47 7.40 -8.41 -17.88
C LEU A 47 6.56 -9.28 -16.95
N GLN A 48 5.39 -9.74 -17.41
CA GLN A 48 4.56 -10.69 -16.65
C GLN A 48 5.34 -11.98 -16.37
N GLU A 49 5.93 -12.60 -17.39
CA GLU A 49 6.71 -13.83 -17.24
C GLU A 49 7.90 -13.66 -16.28
N LYS A 50 8.60 -12.52 -16.38
CA LYS A 50 9.69 -12.19 -15.46
C LYS A 50 9.21 -12.21 -14.01
N PHE A 51 8.14 -11.50 -13.68
CA PHE A 51 7.64 -11.44 -12.30
C PHE A 51 7.03 -12.77 -11.85
N LEU A 52 6.26 -13.46 -12.68
CA LEU A 52 5.76 -14.80 -12.34
C LEU A 52 6.90 -15.78 -12.01
N ASN A 53 8.01 -15.69 -12.73
CA ASN A 53 9.18 -16.50 -12.44
C ASN A 53 9.87 -16.07 -11.15
N GLU A 54 9.92 -14.77 -10.84
CA GLU A 54 10.46 -14.27 -9.57
C GLU A 54 9.62 -14.72 -8.35
N PHE A 55 8.28 -14.74 -8.46
CA PHE A 55 7.40 -15.31 -7.44
C PHE A 55 7.63 -16.82 -7.29
N ALA A 56 7.70 -17.56 -8.41
CA ALA A 56 7.93 -19.01 -8.39
C ALA A 56 9.29 -19.40 -7.78
N LYS A 57 10.37 -18.67 -8.11
CA LYS A 57 11.70 -18.88 -7.50
C LYS A 57 11.67 -18.72 -5.98
N ARG A 58 10.75 -17.92 -5.44
CA ARG A 58 10.53 -17.69 -4.02
C ARG A 58 9.51 -18.65 -3.40
N GLY A 59 9.08 -19.66 -4.14
CA GLY A 59 8.20 -20.72 -3.66
C GLY A 59 6.72 -20.33 -3.59
N VAL A 60 6.29 -19.30 -4.30
CA VAL A 60 4.86 -18.93 -4.40
C VAL A 60 4.24 -19.66 -5.59
N ASN A 61 3.03 -20.20 -5.38
CA ASN A 61 2.27 -20.84 -6.43
C ASN A 61 1.82 -19.82 -7.48
N LYS A 62 2.18 -20.02 -8.74
CA LYS A 62 1.80 -19.11 -9.85
C LYS A 62 0.30 -18.94 -10.00
N ASN A 63 -0.50 -19.92 -9.60
CA ASN A 63 -1.97 -19.85 -9.67
C ASN A 63 -2.58 -18.87 -8.64
N GLN A 64 -1.79 -18.37 -7.68
CA GLN A 64 -2.20 -17.35 -6.73
C GLN A 64 -1.87 -15.92 -7.21
N ILE A 65 -1.11 -15.78 -8.33
CA ILE A 65 -0.58 -14.50 -8.79
C ILE A 65 -1.28 -14.06 -10.06
N PHE A 66 -1.91 -12.90 -10.03
CA PHE A 66 -2.61 -12.28 -11.14
C PHE A 66 -1.94 -10.95 -11.49
N LEU A 67 -1.26 -10.90 -12.63
CA LEU A 67 -0.65 -9.68 -13.17
C LEU A 67 -1.61 -9.11 -14.21
N GLU A 68 -2.36 -8.08 -13.82
CA GLU A 68 -3.45 -7.54 -14.62
C GLU A 68 -3.06 -6.18 -15.22
N LYS A 69 -3.41 -6.00 -16.50
CA LYS A 69 -3.16 -4.72 -17.19
C LYS A 69 -4.18 -3.67 -16.77
N TYR A 70 -3.72 -2.42 -16.72
CA TYR A 70 -4.57 -1.27 -16.55
C TYR A 70 -5.46 -1.06 -17.80
N GLU A 71 -6.76 -0.87 -17.61
CA GLU A 71 -7.70 -0.62 -18.70
C GLU A 71 -8.18 0.84 -18.75
N SER A 72 -8.70 1.34 -17.63
CA SER A 72 -9.15 2.72 -17.48
C SER A 72 -9.06 3.16 -16.03
N TYR A 73 -9.09 4.47 -15.77
CA TYR A 73 -9.05 5.00 -14.40
C TYR A 73 -10.27 4.53 -13.58
N GLN A 74 -11.44 4.45 -14.18
CA GLN A 74 -12.64 3.95 -13.50
C GLN A 74 -12.48 2.48 -13.08
N LYS A 75 -11.99 1.61 -13.97
CA LYS A 75 -11.70 0.21 -13.65
C LYS A 75 -10.58 0.05 -12.62
N TYR A 76 -9.59 0.94 -12.65
CA TYR A 76 -8.55 0.98 -11.63
C TYR A 76 -9.12 1.28 -10.23
N LEU A 77 -9.98 2.31 -10.10
CA LEU A 77 -10.65 2.61 -8.82
C LEU A 77 -11.57 1.47 -8.37
N GLN A 78 -12.30 0.86 -9.30
CA GLN A 78 -13.12 -0.31 -9.01
C GLN A 78 -12.26 -1.47 -8.49
N LYS A 79 -11.15 -1.79 -9.17
CA LYS A 79 -10.24 -2.87 -8.74
C LYS A 79 -9.66 -2.62 -7.33
N ILE A 80 -9.32 -1.37 -7.00
CA ILE A 80 -8.91 -1.00 -5.63
C ILE A 80 -10.00 -1.35 -4.62
N SER A 81 -11.27 -1.07 -4.93
CA SER A 81 -12.39 -1.32 -4.02
C SER A 81 -12.71 -2.81 -3.84
N GLU A 82 -12.30 -3.67 -4.78
CA GLU A 82 -12.58 -5.11 -4.79
C GLU A 82 -11.58 -5.93 -3.97
N VAL A 83 -10.41 -5.38 -3.65
CA VAL A 83 -9.37 -6.10 -2.90
C VAL A 83 -9.48 -5.88 -1.39
N ASP A 84 -8.94 -6.82 -0.63
CA ASP A 84 -9.02 -6.77 0.83
C ASP A 84 -7.94 -5.89 1.44
N LEU A 85 -6.68 -6.08 1.05
CA LEU A 85 -5.52 -5.39 1.63
C LEU A 85 -4.45 -5.14 0.57
N ILE A 86 -3.93 -3.91 0.53
CA ILE A 86 -2.83 -3.56 -0.36
C ILE A 86 -1.50 -3.75 0.37
N LEU A 87 -0.60 -4.53 -0.24
CA LEU A 87 0.79 -4.65 0.17
C LEU A 87 1.63 -3.57 -0.51
N ASP A 88 2.19 -2.68 0.28
CA ASP A 88 3.03 -1.60 -0.23
C ASP A 88 4.41 -2.10 -0.67
N SER A 89 5.08 -1.34 -1.54
CA SER A 89 6.46 -1.59 -1.91
C SER A 89 7.43 -1.00 -0.89
N VAL A 90 8.42 -1.78 -0.50
CA VAL A 90 9.46 -1.42 0.47
C VAL A 90 10.50 -0.55 -0.23
N GLN A 91 11.08 0.42 0.48
CA GLN A 91 12.07 1.42 0.03
C GLN A 91 11.50 2.54 -0.86
N PHE A 92 10.50 2.30 -1.68
CA PHE A 92 9.78 3.33 -2.42
C PHE A 92 8.27 3.09 -2.31
N SER A 93 7.67 3.58 -1.25
CA SER A 93 6.26 3.36 -0.93
C SER A 93 5.30 4.08 -1.91
N GLY A 94 4.02 3.75 -1.83
CA GLY A 94 2.97 4.49 -2.51
C GLY A 94 2.80 5.89 -1.92
N MET A 95 2.14 6.77 -2.65
CA MET A 95 1.66 8.07 -2.15
C MET A 95 0.25 8.31 -2.71
N THR A 96 0.13 8.70 -3.98
CA THR A 96 -1.16 8.88 -4.66
C THR A 96 -1.98 7.59 -4.62
N THR A 97 -1.38 6.45 -4.97
CA THR A 97 -2.03 5.14 -4.93
C THR A 97 -2.57 4.80 -3.54
N THR A 98 -1.80 5.10 -2.49
CA THR A 98 -2.22 4.87 -1.10
C THR A 98 -3.36 5.80 -0.70
N ALA A 99 -3.28 7.09 -1.05
CA ALA A 99 -4.34 8.06 -0.78
C ALA A 99 -5.65 7.68 -1.50
N GLU A 100 -5.57 7.27 -2.77
CA GLU A 100 -6.72 6.77 -3.54
C GLU A 100 -7.34 5.54 -2.88
N ALA A 101 -6.54 4.56 -2.50
CA ALA A 101 -7.00 3.35 -1.84
C ALA A 101 -7.71 3.64 -0.51
N LEU A 102 -7.10 4.45 0.34
CA LEU A 102 -7.68 4.86 1.62
C LEU A 102 -8.99 5.63 1.41
N SER A 103 -9.07 6.51 0.40
CA SER A 103 -10.29 7.26 0.06
C SER A 103 -11.43 6.37 -0.41
N LEU A 104 -11.13 5.18 -0.93
CA LEU A 104 -12.08 4.15 -1.34
C LEU A 104 -12.39 3.14 -0.22
N GLY A 105 -11.77 3.29 0.95
CA GLY A 105 -11.96 2.39 2.09
C GLY A 105 -11.11 1.12 2.03
N THR A 106 -10.12 1.06 1.13
CA THR A 106 -9.19 -0.06 1.02
C THR A 106 -7.89 0.26 1.75
N PRO A 107 -7.53 -0.48 2.80
CA PRO A 107 -6.34 -0.20 3.57
C PRO A 107 -5.07 -0.65 2.83
N THR A 108 -3.99 0.03 3.13
CA THR A 108 -2.63 -0.30 2.68
C THR A 108 -1.77 -0.57 3.89
N ILE A 109 -1.08 -1.72 3.92
CA ILE A 109 -0.05 -2.01 4.92
C ILE A 109 1.32 -1.61 4.37
N THR A 110 2.11 -0.88 5.17
CA THR A 110 3.38 -0.30 4.74
C THR A 110 4.50 -0.55 5.75
N LEU A 111 5.71 -0.71 5.25
CA LEU A 111 6.94 -0.83 6.03
C LEU A 111 7.75 0.46 5.89
N LEU A 112 7.97 1.15 7.00
CA LEU A 112 8.76 2.38 7.01
C LEU A 112 10.24 2.08 6.82
N GLY A 113 10.90 2.88 6.00
CA GLY A 113 12.36 2.89 5.88
C GLY A 113 12.95 4.23 6.32
N ASP A 114 14.25 4.39 6.11
CA ASP A 114 15.01 5.55 6.58
C ASP A 114 14.88 6.77 5.66
N LEU A 115 14.55 6.55 4.39
CA LEU A 115 14.48 7.60 3.38
C LEU A 115 13.03 8.09 3.17
N MET A 116 12.88 9.35 2.82
CA MET A 116 11.58 9.97 2.57
C MET A 116 10.69 9.14 1.60
N PRO A 117 11.18 8.61 0.46
CA PRO A 117 10.34 7.83 -0.44
C PRO A 117 9.75 6.55 0.17
N SER A 118 10.38 5.99 1.20
CA SER A 118 9.89 4.80 1.91
C SER A 118 8.88 5.11 3.01
N ARG A 119 8.54 6.37 3.23
CA ARG A 119 7.67 6.83 4.32
C ARG A 119 6.37 7.47 3.84
N LEU A 120 6.16 7.57 2.53
CA LEU A 120 5.03 8.31 1.94
C LEU A 120 3.67 7.67 2.28
N SER A 121 3.54 6.34 2.16
CA SER A 121 2.31 5.64 2.55
C SER A 121 2.04 5.77 4.05
N GLY A 122 3.07 5.62 4.89
CA GLY A 122 2.94 5.83 6.34
C GLY A 122 2.50 7.25 6.67
N SER A 123 3.00 8.26 5.95
CA SER A 123 2.57 9.63 6.10
C SER A 123 1.08 9.82 5.76
N CYS A 124 0.61 9.21 4.66
CA CYS A 124 -0.82 9.25 4.28
C CYS A 124 -1.71 8.62 5.37
N ILE A 125 -1.33 7.43 5.87
CA ILE A 125 -2.10 6.73 6.91
C ILE A 125 -2.10 7.54 8.22
N ASN A 126 -0.93 8.05 8.62
CA ASN A 126 -0.80 8.84 9.84
C ASN A 126 -1.60 10.15 9.78
N ALA A 127 -1.72 10.77 8.60
CA ALA A 127 -2.47 12.00 8.40
C ALA A 127 -3.99 11.83 8.58
N ILE A 128 -4.51 10.59 8.62
CA ILE A 128 -5.91 10.32 8.99
C ILE A 128 -6.16 10.64 10.48
N GLY A 129 -5.11 10.55 11.32
CA GLY A 129 -5.20 10.89 12.75
C GLY A 129 -5.81 9.78 13.63
N GLU A 130 -5.90 8.56 13.12
CA GLU A 130 -6.47 7.39 13.81
C GLU A 130 -5.38 6.46 14.33
N ALA A 131 -5.11 6.48 15.63
CA ALA A 131 -4.06 5.66 16.25
C ALA A 131 -4.22 4.15 15.97
N ASN A 132 -5.47 3.66 15.87
CA ASN A 132 -5.75 2.27 15.56
C ASN A 132 -5.34 1.89 14.13
N LEU A 133 -5.46 2.81 13.16
CA LEU A 133 -4.98 2.58 11.79
C LEU A 133 -3.45 2.55 11.77
N ASN A 134 -2.80 3.49 12.45
CA ASN A 134 -1.33 3.53 12.52
C ASN A 134 -0.78 2.21 13.07
N LYS A 135 -1.32 1.72 14.19
CA LYS A 135 -0.91 0.46 14.82
C LYS A 135 -1.06 -0.76 13.93
N ASN A 136 -2.08 -0.79 13.07
CA ASN A 136 -2.44 -1.97 12.27
C ASN A 136 -1.87 -1.95 10.85
N PHE A 137 -1.42 -0.78 10.35
CA PHE A 137 -1.02 -0.64 8.95
C PHE A 137 0.36 -0.01 8.74
N ILE A 138 1.01 0.51 9.80
CA ILE A 138 2.35 1.10 9.71
C ILE A 138 3.32 0.28 10.56
N PHE A 139 4.39 -0.23 9.95
CA PHE A 139 5.39 -1.07 10.61
C PHE A 139 6.80 -0.55 10.38
N GLU A 140 7.70 -0.80 11.33
CA GLU A 140 9.12 -0.46 11.27
C GLU A 140 10.02 -1.68 11.06
N ASN A 141 9.47 -2.89 11.22
CA ASN A 141 10.20 -4.13 10.98
C ASN A 141 9.39 -5.11 10.11
N GLU A 142 10.11 -5.92 9.35
CA GLU A 142 9.55 -6.85 8.37
C GLU A 142 8.69 -7.94 9.00
N LYS A 143 9.11 -8.44 10.16
CA LYS A 143 8.41 -9.55 10.85
C LYS A 143 7.01 -9.13 11.25
N ASP A 144 6.85 -7.93 11.80
CA ASP A 144 5.54 -7.44 12.24
C ASP A 144 4.64 -7.11 11.03
N PHE A 145 5.21 -6.52 9.96
CA PHE A 145 4.50 -6.34 8.69
C PHE A 145 3.96 -7.66 8.14
N VAL A 146 4.82 -8.69 8.04
CA VAL A 146 4.44 -10.02 7.53
C VAL A 146 3.39 -10.67 8.42
N ASN A 147 3.59 -10.68 9.73
CA ASN A 147 2.68 -11.28 10.68
C ASN A 147 1.29 -10.60 10.65
N GLN A 148 1.25 -9.28 10.55
CA GLN A 148 -0.02 -8.55 10.49
C GLN A 148 -0.77 -8.80 9.17
N ALA A 149 -0.06 -8.86 8.04
CA ALA A 149 -0.68 -9.19 6.77
C ALA A 149 -1.31 -10.60 6.79
N ILE A 150 -0.58 -11.59 7.31
CA ILE A 150 -1.06 -12.96 7.49
C ILE A 150 -2.26 -13.00 8.45
N PHE A 151 -2.17 -12.30 9.59
CA PHE A 151 -3.26 -12.21 10.56
C PHE A 151 -4.57 -11.73 9.92
N PHE A 152 -4.52 -10.75 9.03
CA PHE A 152 -5.70 -10.28 8.32
C PHE A 152 -6.24 -11.30 7.31
N ALA A 153 -5.38 -12.04 6.64
CA ALA A 153 -5.81 -13.11 5.73
C ALA A 153 -6.49 -14.27 6.48
N GLU A 154 -6.02 -14.57 7.69
CA GLU A 154 -6.62 -15.57 8.58
C GLU A 154 -7.90 -15.06 9.27
N ASN A 155 -8.00 -13.75 9.50
CA ASN A 155 -9.09 -13.11 10.23
C ASN A 155 -9.73 -11.94 9.43
N PRO A 156 -10.38 -12.20 8.28
CA PRO A 156 -10.93 -11.13 7.42
C PRO A 156 -11.93 -10.23 8.14
N GLN A 157 -12.64 -10.73 9.14
CA GLN A 157 -13.59 -9.96 9.94
C GLN A 157 -12.88 -8.82 10.70
N LYS A 158 -11.66 -9.08 11.21
CA LYS A 158 -10.88 -8.04 11.90
C LYS A 158 -10.43 -6.93 10.96
N LEU A 159 -10.06 -7.28 9.74
CA LEU A 159 -9.79 -6.28 8.71
C LEU A 159 -11.05 -5.46 8.35
N ASN A 160 -12.19 -6.13 8.19
CA ASN A 160 -13.46 -5.47 7.88
C ASN A 160 -13.90 -4.50 8.99
N GLU A 161 -13.65 -4.81 10.26
CA GLU A 161 -13.89 -3.89 11.38
C GLU A 161 -13.10 -2.58 11.20
N LEU A 162 -11.84 -2.65 10.74
CA LEU A 162 -10.98 -1.49 10.48
C LEU A 162 -11.36 -0.75 9.18
N LYS A 163 -11.83 -1.46 8.16
CA LYS A 163 -12.32 -0.90 6.90
C LYS A 163 -13.64 -0.12 7.08
N ASN A 164 -14.44 -0.50 8.08
CA ASN A 164 -15.74 0.11 8.32
C ASN A 164 -15.60 1.62 8.61
N GLY A 165 -16.22 2.42 7.73
CA GLY A 165 -16.15 3.87 7.81
C GLY A 165 -14.81 4.49 7.42
N LEU A 166 -13.82 3.70 6.94
CA LEU A 166 -12.49 4.22 6.60
C LEU A 166 -12.55 5.34 5.56
N ALA A 167 -13.30 5.17 4.47
CA ALA A 167 -13.43 6.20 3.44
C ALA A 167 -14.00 7.52 3.99
N GLU A 168 -14.94 7.45 4.93
CA GLU A 168 -15.50 8.63 5.57
C GLU A 168 -14.50 9.30 6.52
N LYS A 169 -13.75 8.53 7.30
CA LYS A 169 -12.67 9.03 8.17
C LYS A 169 -11.61 9.75 7.34
N VAL A 170 -11.19 9.16 6.22
CA VAL A 170 -10.22 9.76 5.29
C VAL A 170 -10.73 11.10 4.76
N ARG A 171 -11.98 11.16 4.30
CA ARG A 171 -12.59 12.38 3.76
C ARG A 171 -12.62 13.53 4.77
N LYS A 172 -12.82 13.21 6.07
CA LYS A 172 -12.85 14.19 7.16
C LYS A 172 -11.51 14.48 7.79
N SER A 173 -10.45 13.82 7.34
CA SER A 173 -9.12 13.91 7.94
C SER A 173 -8.28 15.04 7.32
N PRO A 174 -7.19 15.44 7.99
CA PRO A 174 -6.20 16.37 7.44
C PRO A 174 -5.62 15.93 6.09
N LEU A 175 -5.68 14.64 5.74
CA LEU A 175 -5.22 14.14 4.43
C LEU A 175 -6.03 14.75 3.27
N CYS A 176 -7.29 15.08 3.48
CA CYS A 176 -8.21 15.65 2.49
C CYS A 176 -8.50 17.15 2.72
N ASP A 177 -7.86 17.79 3.70
CA ASP A 177 -8.04 19.21 4.03
C ASP A 177 -7.00 20.07 3.27
N ALA A 178 -7.38 20.52 2.07
CA ALA A 178 -6.51 21.32 1.21
C ALA A 178 -6.19 22.69 1.82
N GLU A 179 -7.10 23.30 2.58
CA GLU A 179 -6.90 24.61 3.21
C GLU A 179 -5.89 24.48 4.35
N LEU A 180 -6.04 23.47 5.20
CA LEU A 180 -5.09 23.17 6.27
C LEU A 180 -3.71 22.84 5.71
N PHE A 181 -3.65 22.06 4.61
CA PHE A 181 -2.39 21.75 3.93
C PHE A 181 -1.71 23.02 3.42
N ALA A 182 -2.42 23.88 2.70
CA ALA A 182 -1.87 25.13 2.16
C ALA A 182 -1.30 26.01 3.28
N LYS A 183 -2.07 26.20 4.35
CA LYS A 183 -1.65 26.99 5.52
C LYS A 183 -0.38 26.43 6.17
N ASN A 184 -0.34 25.12 6.41
CA ASN A 184 0.82 24.48 7.02
C ASN A 184 2.05 24.53 6.10
N PHE A 185 1.87 24.38 4.79
CA PHE A 185 2.93 24.50 3.80
C PHE A 185 3.52 25.91 3.79
N GLU A 186 2.68 26.95 3.75
CA GLU A 186 3.12 28.35 3.80
C GLU A 186 3.92 28.67 5.07
N ILE A 187 3.45 28.20 6.23
CA ILE A 187 4.17 28.37 7.50
C ILE A 187 5.56 27.73 7.41
N LYS A 188 5.65 26.50 6.90
CA LYS A 188 6.92 25.78 6.77
C LYS A 188 7.87 26.44 5.77
N MET A 189 7.36 26.93 4.65
CA MET A 189 8.17 27.67 3.68
C MET A 189 8.71 28.96 4.29
N TRP A 190 7.89 29.66 5.08
CA TRP A 190 8.31 30.86 5.78
C TRP A 190 9.41 30.57 6.81
N GLU A 191 9.25 29.50 7.63
CA GLU A 191 10.28 29.07 8.60
C GLU A 191 11.62 28.77 7.91
N VAL A 192 11.60 28.03 6.78
CA VAL A 192 12.80 27.71 5.99
C VAL A 192 13.46 28.99 5.46
N TRP A 193 12.66 29.91 4.92
CA TRP A 193 13.14 31.18 4.43
C TRP A 193 13.81 32.02 5.53
N GLN A 194 13.17 32.13 6.70
CA GLN A 194 13.73 32.85 7.83
C GLN A 194 15.04 32.21 8.35
N LYS A 195 15.17 30.91 8.25
CA LYS A 195 16.41 30.23 8.62
C LYS A 195 17.54 30.56 7.62
N PHE A 196 17.23 30.50 6.32
CA PHE A 196 18.19 30.83 5.25
C PHE A 196 18.74 32.27 5.36
N LEU A 197 17.87 33.23 5.73
CA LEU A 197 18.29 34.62 5.89
C LEU A 197 19.22 34.86 7.10
N LYS A 198 19.38 33.91 8.01
CA LYS A 198 20.22 34.03 9.20
C LYS A 198 21.58 33.31 9.05
N GLU A 199 21.74 32.52 8.00
CA GLU A 199 22.98 31.89 7.57
C GLU A 199 23.79 32.81 6.64
#